data_0196d36e68fe133ae51810f57751d04d
#
_entry.id   0196d36e68fe133ae51810f57751d04d
#
_cell.length_a   1.000
_cell.length_b   1.000
_cell.length_c   1.000
_cell.angle_alpha   90.00
_cell.angle_beta   90.00
_cell.angle_gamma   90.00
#
_symmetry.space_group_name_H-M   'P 1'
#
loop_
_entity.id
_entity.type
_entity.pdbx_description
1 polymer ?
#
loop_
_entity_poly.entity_id
_entity_poly.type
_entity_poly.pdbx_seq_one_letter_code
_entity_poly.pdbx_strand_id
1 'polypeptide(L)'
;MIRYFCIFGCFLLFSGVFFHQVKKSERRSNSSTSDFWQKESAANQVKRIDLDALPYITIPLENYPLGQHDDDVLSECEDSLIKLSQKKILNLTGKTSTELKETYGITNLSYVDKCDMNYTELVKIIAAYGARLHEL
;
A
#
# COMPACT_ATOMS: atom_id res chain seq x y z
N MET A 1 -57.93 8.43 -29.35
CA MET A 1 -57.85 8.26 -27.89
C MET A 1 -56.94 7.07 -27.49
N ILE A 2 -57.09 5.88 -28.09
CA ILE A 2 -56.29 4.68 -27.74
C ILE A 2 -54.77 4.91 -27.83
N ARG A 3 -54.26 5.66 -28.82
CA ARG A 3 -52.82 5.96 -28.98
C ARG A 3 -52.20 6.71 -27.80
N TYR A 4 -52.90 7.64 -27.20
CA TYR A 4 -52.45 8.41 -26.03
C TYR A 4 -52.40 7.55 -24.76
N PHE A 5 -53.33 6.60 -24.62
CA PHE A 5 -53.32 5.65 -23.52
C PHE A 5 -52.13 4.70 -23.57
N CYS A 6 -51.74 4.23 -24.76
CA CYS A 6 -50.52 3.39 -24.94
C CYS A 6 -49.25 4.15 -24.59
N ILE A 7 -49.10 5.40 -25.03
CA ILE A 7 -47.95 6.25 -24.73
C ILE A 7 -47.84 6.51 -23.24
N PHE A 8 -48.94 6.84 -22.60
CA PHE A 8 -48.99 7.08 -21.15
C PHE A 8 -48.66 5.82 -20.34
N GLY A 9 -49.16 4.65 -20.76
CA GLY A 9 -48.84 3.36 -20.15
C GLY A 9 -47.32 3.02 -20.27
N CYS A 10 -46.73 3.21 -21.44
CA CYS A 10 -45.29 3.04 -21.64
C CYS A 10 -44.45 3.98 -20.78
N PHE A 11 -44.88 5.23 -20.61
CA PHE A 11 -44.18 6.21 -19.79
C PHE A 11 -44.23 5.82 -18.29
N LEU A 12 -45.36 5.33 -17.78
CA LEU A 12 -45.46 4.85 -16.41
C LEU A 12 -44.58 3.63 -16.16
N LEU A 13 -44.54 2.68 -17.08
CA LEU A 13 -43.69 1.49 -16.97
C LEU A 13 -42.20 1.89 -16.99
N PHE A 14 -41.80 2.79 -17.89
CA PHE A 14 -40.45 3.28 -17.96
C PHE A 14 -40.04 4.02 -16.69
N SER A 15 -40.89 4.90 -16.18
CA SER A 15 -40.68 5.59 -14.90
C SER A 15 -40.50 4.60 -13.75
N GLY A 16 -41.35 3.57 -13.65
CA GLY A 16 -41.26 2.55 -12.60
C GLY A 16 -39.93 1.78 -12.65
N VAL A 17 -39.50 1.36 -13.83
CA VAL A 17 -38.22 0.66 -14.03
C VAL A 17 -37.06 1.58 -13.70
N PHE A 18 -37.10 2.83 -14.14
CA PHE A 18 -36.07 3.82 -13.88
C PHE A 18 -35.89 4.10 -12.39
N PHE A 19 -36.99 4.37 -11.66
CA PHE A 19 -36.95 4.57 -10.21
C PHE A 19 -36.47 3.33 -9.46
N HIS A 20 -36.82 2.13 -9.93
CA HIS A 20 -36.33 0.90 -9.31
C HIS A 20 -34.79 0.72 -9.50
N GLN A 21 -34.28 1.05 -10.67
CA GLN A 21 -32.83 1.00 -10.96
C GLN A 21 -32.06 2.04 -10.16
N VAL A 22 -32.54 3.27 -10.07
CA VAL A 22 -31.91 4.33 -9.27
C VAL A 22 -31.83 3.93 -7.81
N LYS A 23 -32.93 3.45 -7.23
CA LYS A 23 -33.00 3.00 -5.82
C LYS A 23 -32.09 1.80 -5.55
N LYS A 24 -31.91 0.90 -6.52
CA LYS A 24 -30.99 -0.23 -6.42
C LYS A 24 -29.52 0.22 -6.49
N SER A 25 -29.20 1.22 -7.31
CA SER A 25 -27.86 1.82 -7.42
C SER A 25 -27.49 2.56 -6.13
N GLU A 26 -28.39 3.35 -5.57
CA GLU A 26 -28.16 4.06 -4.30
C GLU A 26 -27.93 3.09 -3.13
N ARG A 27 -28.69 2.00 -3.05
CA ARG A 27 -28.48 0.97 -2.01
C ARG A 27 -27.10 0.31 -2.12
N ARG A 28 -26.62 0.03 -3.34
CA ARG A 28 -25.27 -0.54 -3.56
C ARG A 28 -24.17 0.46 -3.18
N SER A 29 -24.33 1.71 -3.56
CA SER A 29 -23.37 2.77 -3.21
C SER A 29 -23.31 2.99 -1.71
N ASN A 30 -24.47 3.07 -1.04
CA ASN A 30 -24.51 3.27 0.41
C ASN A 30 -23.94 2.08 1.20
N SER A 31 -24.20 0.82 0.77
CA SER A 31 -23.61 -0.34 1.43
C SER A 31 -22.09 -0.36 1.28
N SER A 32 -21.56 -0.07 0.08
CA SER A 32 -20.13 -0.01 -0.16
C SER A 32 -19.45 1.09 0.67
N THR A 33 -20.08 2.25 0.80
CA THR A 33 -19.56 3.35 1.62
C THR A 33 -19.64 3.02 3.11
N SER A 34 -20.73 2.43 3.57
CA SER A 34 -20.90 1.98 4.95
C SER A 34 -19.86 0.92 5.33
N ASP A 35 -19.66 -0.07 4.47
CA ASP A 35 -18.66 -1.13 4.68
C ASP A 35 -17.24 -0.57 4.72
N PHE A 36 -16.94 0.42 3.89
CA PHE A 36 -15.66 1.12 3.91
C PHE A 36 -15.43 1.84 5.25
N TRP A 37 -16.42 2.65 5.69
CA TRP A 37 -16.29 3.38 6.95
C TRP A 37 -16.25 2.45 8.16
N GLN A 38 -16.95 1.32 8.12
CA GLN A 38 -16.91 0.33 9.18
C GLN A 38 -15.51 -0.33 9.26
N LYS A 39 -14.91 -0.69 8.13
CA LYS A 39 -13.53 -1.20 8.08
C LYS A 39 -12.52 -0.17 8.57
N GLU A 40 -12.64 1.08 8.10
CA GLU A 40 -11.74 2.15 8.52
C GLU A 40 -11.86 2.45 10.02
N SER A 41 -13.07 2.43 10.56
CA SER A 41 -13.30 2.60 11.99
C SER A 41 -12.73 1.44 12.82
N ALA A 42 -12.87 0.21 12.36
CA ALA A 42 -12.28 -0.95 13.00
C ALA A 42 -10.74 -0.93 12.94
N ALA A 43 -10.19 -0.50 11.79
CA ALA A 43 -8.75 -0.37 11.60
C ALA A 43 -8.11 0.73 12.49
N ASN A 44 -8.90 1.75 12.87
CA ASN A 44 -8.43 2.81 13.76
C ASN A 44 -8.40 2.41 15.24
N GLN A 45 -8.84 1.20 15.60
CA GLN A 45 -8.72 0.73 16.98
C GLN A 45 -7.24 0.51 17.35
N VAL A 46 -6.91 0.81 18.63
CA VAL A 46 -5.56 0.61 19.16
C VAL A 46 -5.25 -0.87 19.21
N LYS A 47 -4.33 -1.32 18.36
CA LYS A 47 -3.85 -2.69 18.31
C LYS A 47 -2.46 -2.76 18.93
N ARG A 48 -2.28 -3.65 19.89
CA ARG A 48 -0.95 -3.98 20.42
C ARG A 48 -0.36 -5.11 19.61
N ILE A 49 0.75 -4.85 18.94
CA ILE A 49 1.53 -5.85 18.22
C ILE A 49 2.94 -5.87 18.75
N ASP A 50 3.58 -7.03 18.64
CA ASP A 50 5.01 -7.15 18.91
C ASP A 50 5.79 -6.67 17.68
N LEU A 51 6.40 -5.51 17.81
CA LEU A 51 7.19 -4.90 16.73
C LEU A 51 8.49 -5.67 16.48
N ASP A 52 9.03 -6.39 17.45
CA ASP A 52 10.27 -7.14 17.27
C ASP A 52 10.05 -8.46 16.50
N ALA A 53 8.84 -8.99 16.51
CA ALA A 53 8.46 -10.21 15.78
C ALA A 53 8.10 -9.97 14.30
N LEU A 54 8.25 -8.75 13.77
CA LEU A 54 7.94 -8.46 12.38
C LEU A 54 8.99 -9.09 11.43
N PRO A 55 8.58 -9.42 10.19
CA PRO A 55 9.45 -10.04 9.19
C PRO A 55 10.43 -9.01 8.58
N TYR A 56 11.38 -8.57 9.38
CA TYR A 56 12.41 -7.63 8.92
C TYR A 56 13.35 -8.24 7.89
N ILE A 57 13.73 -7.42 6.93
CA ILE A 57 14.73 -7.78 5.92
C ILE A 57 16.12 -7.55 6.51
N THR A 58 16.97 -8.57 6.40
CA THR A 58 18.38 -8.49 6.76
C THR A 58 19.22 -8.39 5.48
N ILE A 59 20.15 -7.46 5.44
CA ILE A 59 21.08 -7.30 4.31
C ILE A 59 22.23 -8.27 4.51
N PRO A 60 22.43 -9.27 3.62
CA PRO A 60 23.54 -10.20 3.73
C PRO A 60 24.82 -9.56 3.17
N LEU A 61 25.50 -8.71 3.96
CA LEU A 61 26.68 -7.95 3.53
C LEU A 61 27.81 -8.84 3.03
N GLU A 62 27.88 -10.09 3.52
CA GLU A 62 28.86 -11.10 3.10
C GLU A 62 28.75 -11.51 1.63
N ASN A 63 27.60 -11.26 1.00
CA ASN A 63 27.36 -11.58 -0.42
C ASN A 63 27.74 -10.44 -1.37
N TYR A 64 28.13 -9.28 -0.84
CA TYR A 64 28.53 -8.13 -1.64
C TYR A 64 30.05 -8.05 -1.74
N PRO A 65 30.62 -7.67 -2.91
CA PRO A 65 32.07 -7.51 -3.10
C PRO A 65 32.57 -6.19 -2.52
N LEU A 66 32.34 -5.99 -1.21
CA LEU A 66 32.69 -4.74 -0.52
C LEU A 66 34.20 -4.51 -0.50
N GLY A 67 34.61 -3.27 -0.78
CA GLY A 67 36.02 -2.86 -0.74
C GLY A 67 36.92 -3.49 -1.81
N GLN A 68 36.37 -4.09 -2.85
CA GLN A 68 37.14 -4.73 -3.91
C GLN A 68 37.50 -3.78 -5.08
N HIS A 69 36.84 -2.64 -5.15
CA HIS A 69 37.00 -1.66 -6.21
C HIS A 69 37.40 -0.30 -5.64
N ASP A 70 38.39 0.34 -6.28
CA ASP A 70 38.81 1.70 -5.97
C ASP A 70 37.94 2.69 -6.77
N ASP A 71 36.68 2.86 -6.33
CA ASP A 71 35.69 3.70 -6.98
C ASP A 71 34.89 4.44 -5.91
N ASP A 72 34.87 5.77 -5.99
CA ASP A 72 34.20 6.62 -4.99
C ASP A 72 32.71 6.36 -4.89
N VAL A 73 32.04 6.10 -6.02
CA VAL A 73 30.57 5.85 -6.07
C VAL A 73 30.22 4.53 -5.42
N LEU A 74 31.01 3.48 -5.68
CA LEU A 74 30.83 2.18 -5.02
C LEU A 74 31.09 2.29 -3.53
N SER A 75 32.14 2.99 -3.11
CA SER A 75 32.48 3.20 -1.70
C SER A 75 31.32 3.92 -0.96
N GLU A 76 30.71 4.95 -1.55
CA GLU A 76 29.55 5.64 -0.97
C GLU A 76 28.32 4.72 -0.84
N CYS A 77 28.08 3.88 -1.86
CA CYS A 77 27.00 2.88 -1.81
C CYS A 77 27.26 1.83 -0.73
N GLU A 78 28.47 1.33 -0.60
CA GLU A 78 28.90 0.34 0.40
C GLU A 78 28.75 0.89 1.82
N ASP A 79 29.19 2.10 2.09
CA ASP A 79 29.01 2.79 3.36
C ASP A 79 27.52 2.93 3.71
N SER A 80 26.71 3.23 2.71
CA SER A 80 25.26 3.37 2.88
C SER A 80 24.61 2.01 3.17
N LEU A 81 25.02 0.94 2.50
CA LEU A 81 24.56 -0.43 2.77
C LEU A 81 24.94 -0.87 4.19
N ILE A 82 26.16 -0.59 4.64
CA ILE A 82 26.62 -0.91 5.98
C ILE A 82 25.79 -0.16 7.03
N LYS A 83 25.55 1.14 6.85
CA LYS A 83 24.69 1.94 7.75
C LYS A 83 23.25 1.43 7.77
N LEU A 84 22.74 1.02 6.61
CA LEU A 84 21.37 0.54 6.46
C LEU A 84 21.18 -0.86 7.04
N SER A 85 22.19 -1.72 7.01
CA SER A 85 22.14 -3.08 7.59
C SER A 85 21.90 -3.08 9.11
N GLN A 86 22.19 -1.98 9.78
CA GLN A 86 21.94 -1.80 11.21
C GLN A 86 20.52 -1.31 11.53
N LYS A 87 19.74 -0.97 10.53
CA LYS A 87 18.37 -0.48 10.68
C LYS A 87 17.35 -1.60 10.48
N LYS A 88 16.16 -1.42 11.06
CA LYS A 88 15.02 -2.29 10.78
C LYS A 88 14.45 -1.92 9.41
N ILE A 89 14.31 -2.91 8.54
CA ILE A 89 13.85 -2.75 7.15
C ILE A 89 12.61 -3.62 6.97
N LEU A 90 11.53 -3.03 6.45
CA LEU A 90 10.27 -3.73 6.23
C LEU A 90 9.69 -3.33 4.88
N ASN A 91 9.28 -4.30 4.08
CA ASN A 91 8.63 -4.04 2.81
C ASN A 91 7.11 -4.00 2.99
N LEU A 92 6.53 -2.82 2.77
CA LEU A 92 5.08 -2.59 2.83
C LEU A 92 4.47 -2.39 1.43
N THR A 93 5.22 -2.64 0.37
CA THR A 93 4.77 -2.44 -1.02
C THR A 93 3.47 -3.20 -1.29
N GLY A 94 2.51 -2.51 -1.91
CA GLY A 94 1.21 -3.08 -2.29
C GLY A 94 0.16 -3.11 -1.18
N LYS A 95 0.48 -2.66 0.03
CA LYS A 95 -0.50 -2.55 1.12
C LYS A 95 -1.18 -1.19 1.11
N THR A 96 -2.48 -1.19 1.33
CA THR A 96 -3.27 0.05 1.50
C THR A 96 -3.11 0.60 2.92
N SER A 97 -3.40 1.89 3.10
CA SER A 97 -3.36 2.52 4.42
C SER A 97 -4.30 1.86 5.43
N THR A 98 -5.45 1.37 4.98
CA THR A 98 -6.40 0.63 5.83
C THR A 98 -5.82 -0.71 6.27
N GLU A 99 -5.23 -1.48 5.36
CA GLU A 99 -4.55 -2.74 5.69
C GLU A 99 -3.38 -2.55 6.64
N LEU A 100 -2.62 -1.45 6.48
CA LEU A 100 -1.53 -1.12 7.40
C LEU A 100 -2.05 -0.83 8.81
N LYS A 101 -3.14 -0.06 8.94
CA LYS A 101 -3.79 0.19 10.22
C LYS A 101 -4.33 -1.09 10.86
N GLU A 102 -5.00 -1.94 10.07
CA GLU A 102 -5.52 -3.24 10.53
C GLU A 102 -4.41 -4.18 10.99
N THR A 103 -3.29 -4.20 10.26
CA THR A 103 -2.18 -5.12 10.54
C THR A 103 -1.34 -4.63 11.71
N TYR A 104 -0.92 -3.37 11.68
CA TYR A 104 0.09 -2.83 12.60
C TYR A 104 -0.50 -1.95 13.71
N GLY A 105 -1.75 -1.52 13.57
CA GLY A 105 -2.39 -0.56 14.47
C GLY A 105 -1.91 0.87 14.22
N ILE A 106 -2.82 1.83 14.43
CA ILE A 106 -2.58 3.24 14.10
C ILE A 106 -1.38 3.85 14.87
N THR A 107 -1.15 3.40 16.09
CA THR A 107 -0.05 3.89 16.95
C THR A 107 1.33 3.49 16.43
N ASN A 108 1.43 2.41 15.66
CA ASN A 108 2.69 1.86 15.17
C ASN A 108 2.99 2.27 13.73
N LEU A 109 2.05 2.94 13.03
CA LEU A 109 2.22 3.30 11.61
C LEU A 109 3.48 4.12 11.37
N SER A 110 3.73 5.14 12.16
CA SER A 110 4.92 5.98 12.02
C SER A 110 6.23 5.20 12.13
N TYR A 111 6.24 4.13 12.93
CA TYR A 111 7.41 3.25 13.06
C TYR A 111 7.57 2.35 11.82
N VAL A 112 6.50 1.69 11.38
CA VAL A 112 6.58 0.79 10.22
C VAL A 112 6.82 1.57 8.92
N ASP A 113 6.32 2.80 8.80
CA ASP A 113 6.63 3.70 7.69
C ASP A 113 8.13 4.03 7.62
N LYS A 114 8.79 4.26 8.75
CA LYS A 114 10.25 4.44 8.79
C LYS A 114 10.98 3.19 8.31
N CYS A 115 10.50 2.02 8.67
CA CYS A 115 11.07 0.75 8.20
C CYS A 115 10.90 0.56 6.69
N ASP A 116 9.77 1.01 6.12
CA ASP A 116 9.50 0.98 4.68
C ASP A 116 10.33 2.04 3.91
N MET A 117 10.56 3.21 4.52
CA MET A 117 11.50 4.18 3.96
C MET A 117 12.92 3.60 3.87
N ASN A 118 13.37 2.84 4.88
CA ASN A 118 14.65 2.14 4.83
C ASN A 118 14.67 1.08 3.70
N TYR A 119 13.54 0.41 3.44
CA TYR A 119 13.42 -0.50 2.29
C TYR A 119 13.54 0.24 0.95
N THR A 120 12.87 1.37 0.81
CA THR A 120 12.97 2.21 -0.39
C THR A 120 14.41 2.70 -0.61
N GLU A 121 15.11 3.09 0.45
CA GLU A 121 16.51 3.47 0.41
C GLU A 121 17.40 2.29 -0.01
N LEU A 122 17.17 1.10 0.57
CA LEU A 122 17.87 -0.12 0.19
C LEU A 122 17.76 -0.42 -1.31
N VAL A 123 16.55 -0.37 -1.86
CA VAL A 123 16.31 -0.63 -3.29
C VAL A 123 17.09 0.37 -4.17
N LYS A 124 17.10 1.65 -3.79
CA LYS A 124 17.86 2.69 -4.52
C LYS A 124 19.37 2.43 -4.49
N ILE A 125 19.90 2.12 -3.32
CA ILE A 125 21.35 1.86 -3.17
C ILE A 125 21.75 0.62 -3.95
N ILE A 126 21.00 -0.49 -3.86
CA ILE A 126 21.30 -1.72 -4.61
C ILE A 126 21.23 -1.48 -6.12
N ALA A 127 20.27 -0.69 -6.60
CA ALA A 127 20.16 -0.36 -8.00
C ALA A 127 21.35 0.48 -8.49
N ALA A 128 21.77 1.49 -7.72
CA ALA A 128 22.93 2.32 -8.04
C ALA A 128 24.24 1.51 -8.00
N TYR A 129 24.41 0.70 -6.95
CA TYR A 129 25.57 -0.19 -6.79
C TYR A 129 25.70 -1.18 -7.94
N GLY A 130 24.58 -1.86 -8.30
CA GLY A 130 24.57 -2.81 -9.40
C GLY A 130 24.82 -2.17 -10.78
N ALA A 131 24.26 -0.97 -11.00
CA ALA A 131 24.50 -0.22 -12.23
C ALA A 131 26.00 0.15 -12.34
N ARG A 132 26.61 0.63 -11.26
CA ARG A 132 28.03 1.01 -11.26
C ARG A 132 28.95 -0.18 -11.44
N LEU A 133 28.66 -1.31 -10.79
CA LEU A 133 29.41 -2.56 -11.00
C LEU A 133 29.35 -3.09 -12.44
N HIS A 134 28.24 -2.80 -13.14
CA HIS A 134 28.09 -3.22 -14.54
C HIS A 134 28.89 -2.33 -15.52
N GLU A 135 29.22 -1.11 -15.12
CA GLU A 135 29.99 -0.16 -15.92
C GLU A 135 31.51 -0.39 -15.84
N LEU A 136 32.00 -1.09 -14.80
CA LEU A 136 33.41 -1.41 -14.56
C LEU A 136 33.82 -2.71 -15.21
#